data_7edeb67d1ebb628206d8c50d3fb7ab04
#
_entry.id   7edeb67d1ebb628206d8c50d3fb7ab04
#
_cell.length_a   1.000
_cell.length_b   1.000
_cell.length_c   1.000
_cell.angle_alpha   90.00
_cell.angle_beta   90.00
_cell.angle_gamma   90.00
#
_symmetry.space_group_name_H-M   'P 1'
#
loop_
_entity.id
_entity.type
_entity.pdbx_description
1 polymer ?
#
loop_
_entity_poly.entity_id
_entity_poly.type
_entity_poly.pdbx_seq_one_letter_code
_entity_poly.pdbx_strand_id
1 'polypeptide(L)'
;MTRISVVSSVLLLVAAAAHAEQRQVSVAAADGFALQGGYYSAEKGGPGILLLHQCDADRRIYDQLATMLNVAGYNVLTIDWRGFGGSRGGAFTDFRAQRQKILELMPGDVDAALKFLGAQSTVINRALGVVGGSCGVNQAVQASRRHPEIRTLVLLSGGTDAQGEAHIKSSATLPIFGAASEEDTDAAAAIRKIVGLSAHPDSRMEIFKGAGHAATMFAKQPDLEADIVIWFRANLPVAGYGLPPAIR
;
A
#
# COMPACT_ATOMS: atom_id res chain seq x y z
N MET A 1 -11.29 70.32 -4.03
CA MET A 1 -11.53 69.08 -3.25
C MET A 1 -11.21 67.88 -4.11
N THR A 2 -9.99 67.37 -4.02
CA THR A 2 -9.45 66.29 -4.87
C THR A 2 -9.65 64.94 -4.12
N ARG A 3 -10.44 64.06 -4.67
CA ARG A 3 -10.68 62.70 -4.10
C ARG A 3 -9.54 61.79 -4.57
N ILE A 4 -8.78 61.26 -3.60
CA ILE A 4 -7.78 60.25 -3.83
C ILE A 4 -8.47 58.87 -3.70
N SER A 5 -8.58 58.14 -4.81
CA SER A 5 -9.05 56.73 -4.80
C SER A 5 -7.88 55.80 -4.48
N VAL A 6 -7.94 55.14 -3.33
CA VAL A 6 -6.99 54.09 -2.95
C VAL A 6 -7.49 52.79 -3.58
N VAL A 7 -6.74 52.27 -4.56
CA VAL A 7 -6.96 50.95 -5.13
C VAL A 7 -6.20 49.93 -4.27
N SER A 8 -6.93 49.16 -3.46
CA SER A 8 -6.36 48.05 -2.70
C SER A 8 -6.19 46.82 -3.65
N SER A 9 -4.96 46.53 -4.00
CA SER A 9 -4.60 45.31 -4.72
C SER A 9 -4.62 44.13 -3.75
N VAL A 10 -5.62 43.26 -3.87
CA VAL A 10 -5.65 41.97 -3.15
C VAL A 10 -4.72 41.00 -3.88
N LEU A 11 -3.58 40.71 -3.29
CA LEU A 11 -2.65 39.67 -3.75
C LEU A 11 -3.28 38.31 -3.38
N LEU A 12 -3.86 37.60 -4.34
CA LEU A 12 -4.21 36.18 -4.16
C LEU A 12 -2.92 35.37 -4.16
N LEU A 13 -2.48 34.92 -2.97
CA LEU A 13 -1.50 33.85 -2.84
C LEU A 13 -2.18 32.54 -3.28
N VAL A 14 -1.94 32.09 -4.50
CA VAL A 14 -2.21 30.74 -4.93
C VAL A 14 -1.15 29.86 -4.27
N ALA A 15 -1.50 29.20 -3.16
CA ALA A 15 -0.67 28.14 -2.63
C ALA A 15 -0.62 27.02 -3.68
N ALA A 16 0.53 26.86 -4.37
CA ALA A 16 0.79 25.70 -5.19
C ALA A 16 0.71 24.47 -4.27
N ALA A 17 -0.33 23.66 -4.46
CA ALA A 17 -0.39 22.35 -3.82
C ALA A 17 0.84 21.59 -4.33
N ALA A 18 1.79 21.30 -3.44
CA ALA A 18 2.90 20.42 -3.74
C ALA A 18 2.30 19.06 -4.14
N HIS A 19 2.27 18.79 -5.43
CA HIS A 19 1.89 17.48 -5.92
C HIS A 19 2.99 16.51 -5.49
N ALA A 20 2.60 15.42 -4.86
CA ALA A 20 3.50 14.31 -4.58
C ALA A 20 4.10 13.82 -5.89
N GLU A 21 5.36 14.19 -6.18
CA GLU A 21 6.02 13.80 -7.40
C GLU A 21 6.52 12.37 -7.28
N GLN A 22 5.93 11.47 -8.08
CA GLN A 22 6.39 10.10 -8.20
C GLN A 22 7.77 10.06 -8.88
N ARG A 23 8.78 9.57 -8.16
CA ARG A 23 10.08 9.25 -8.74
C ARG A 23 10.09 7.79 -9.21
N GLN A 24 10.37 7.57 -10.50
CA GLN A 24 10.61 6.22 -11.00
C GLN A 24 11.89 5.66 -10.38
N VAL A 25 11.82 4.42 -9.91
CA VAL A 25 12.93 3.75 -9.24
C VAL A 25 13.14 2.35 -9.78
N SER A 26 14.39 1.87 -9.68
CA SER A 26 14.76 0.50 -9.97
C SER A 26 15.24 -0.16 -8.69
N VAL A 27 14.61 -1.26 -8.29
CA VAL A 27 14.92 -2.02 -7.09
C VAL A 27 15.64 -3.29 -7.50
N ALA A 28 16.89 -3.46 -7.10
CA ALA A 28 17.67 -4.65 -7.41
C ALA A 28 17.24 -5.82 -6.52
N ALA A 29 16.66 -6.86 -7.12
CA ALA A 29 16.43 -8.13 -6.46
C ALA A 29 17.73 -8.90 -6.21
N ALA A 30 17.71 -9.90 -5.33
CA ALA A 30 18.91 -10.65 -4.94
C ALA A 30 19.59 -11.40 -6.10
N ASP A 31 18.82 -11.78 -7.13
CA ASP A 31 19.30 -12.42 -8.35
C ASP A 31 19.75 -11.43 -9.44
N GLY A 32 19.83 -10.13 -9.12
CA GLY A 32 20.22 -9.06 -10.02
C GLY A 32 19.11 -8.56 -10.94
N PHE A 33 17.88 -9.11 -10.85
CA PHE A 33 16.76 -8.57 -11.61
C PHE A 33 16.36 -7.18 -11.10
N ALA A 34 16.10 -6.25 -12.05
CA ALA A 34 15.74 -4.87 -11.75
C ALA A 34 14.22 -4.69 -11.76
N LEU A 35 13.59 -4.76 -10.58
CA LEU A 35 12.17 -4.45 -10.43
C LEU A 35 11.95 -2.95 -10.65
N GLN A 36 10.97 -2.59 -11.46
CA GLN A 36 10.59 -1.19 -11.65
C GLN A 36 9.54 -0.78 -10.63
N GLY A 37 9.65 0.44 -10.12
CA GLY A 37 8.78 0.95 -9.09
C GLY A 37 8.53 2.45 -9.20
N GLY A 38 7.59 2.93 -8.39
CA GLY A 38 7.33 4.34 -8.15
C GLY A 38 7.55 4.65 -6.66
N TYR A 39 8.37 5.66 -6.37
CA TYR A 39 8.62 6.11 -5.00
C TYR A 39 8.10 7.52 -4.79
N TYR A 40 7.33 7.72 -3.74
CA TYR A 40 6.77 8.98 -3.29
C TYR A 40 7.42 9.33 -1.95
N SER A 41 8.23 10.38 -1.92
CA SER A 41 8.96 10.78 -0.72
C SER A 41 8.15 11.72 0.15
N ALA A 42 8.04 11.43 1.44
CA ALA A 42 7.47 12.38 2.40
C ALA A 42 8.47 13.52 2.69
N GLU A 43 8.02 14.79 2.63
CA GLU A 43 8.89 15.97 2.81
C GLU A 43 9.57 16.02 4.18
N LYS A 44 8.84 15.66 5.24
CA LYS A 44 9.32 15.78 6.64
C LYS A 44 9.82 14.47 7.24
N GLY A 45 9.93 13.44 6.40
CA GLY A 45 10.15 12.09 6.89
C GLY A 45 8.88 11.48 7.52
N GLY A 46 8.76 10.15 7.47
CA GLY A 46 7.59 9.44 7.98
C GLY A 46 7.74 7.93 7.82
N PRO A 47 6.74 7.17 8.28
CA PRO A 47 6.70 5.73 8.05
C PRO A 47 6.72 5.38 6.56
N GLY A 48 7.16 4.16 6.25
CA GLY A 48 7.16 3.62 4.89
C GLY A 48 5.94 2.72 4.63
N ILE A 49 5.37 2.79 3.43
CA ILE A 49 4.29 1.89 2.99
C ILE A 49 4.69 1.26 1.66
N LEU A 50 4.64 -0.07 1.58
CA LEU A 50 4.83 -0.83 0.36
C LEU A 50 3.48 -1.28 -0.20
N LEU A 51 3.22 -1.00 -1.50
CA LEU A 51 2.00 -1.40 -2.18
C LEU A 51 2.31 -2.51 -3.19
N LEU A 52 1.64 -3.67 -3.03
CA LEU A 52 1.85 -4.90 -3.78
C LEU A 52 0.60 -5.21 -4.62
N HIS A 53 0.67 -5.00 -5.94
CA HIS A 53 -0.46 -5.12 -6.85
C HIS A 53 -0.90 -6.58 -7.07
N GLN A 54 -2.13 -6.74 -7.54
CA GLN A 54 -2.73 -8.02 -7.94
C GLN A 54 -2.08 -8.58 -9.22
N CYS A 55 -2.23 -9.90 -9.44
CA CYS A 55 -1.56 -10.61 -10.54
C CYS A 55 -2.22 -10.48 -11.93
N ASP A 56 -3.08 -9.50 -12.14
CA ASP A 56 -3.69 -9.13 -13.43
C ASP A 56 -3.63 -7.62 -13.71
N ALA A 57 -2.83 -6.89 -12.93
CA ALA A 57 -2.61 -5.45 -13.04
C ALA A 57 -1.11 -5.13 -12.93
N ASP A 58 -0.76 -3.87 -12.96
CA ASP A 58 0.56 -3.35 -12.62
C ASP A 58 0.47 -2.31 -11.48
N ARG A 59 1.62 -1.80 -11.02
CA ARG A 59 1.71 -0.88 -9.88
C ARG A 59 0.85 0.37 -10.01
N ARG A 60 0.53 0.82 -11.25
CA ARG A 60 -0.23 2.06 -11.51
C ARG A 60 -1.65 2.01 -11.00
N ILE A 61 -2.17 0.80 -10.73
CA ILE A 61 -3.50 0.64 -10.11
C ILE A 61 -3.58 1.29 -8.71
N TYR A 62 -2.42 1.59 -8.10
CA TYR A 62 -2.30 2.23 -6.79
C TYR A 62 -1.86 3.70 -6.86
N ASP A 63 -1.74 4.33 -8.04
CA ASP A 63 -1.17 5.69 -8.13
C ASP A 63 -1.97 6.72 -7.32
N GLN A 64 -3.30 6.62 -7.30
CA GLN A 64 -4.16 7.49 -6.48
C GLN A 64 -3.94 7.22 -4.99
N LEU A 65 -4.03 5.98 -4.54
CA LEU A 65 -3.78 5.61 -3.14
C LEU A 65 -2.38 6.03 -2.68
N ALA A 66 -1.35 5.80 -3.50
CA ALA A 66 0.02 6.20 -3.20
C ALA A 66 0.15 7.72 -3.02
N THR A 67 -0.51 8.50 -3.88
CA THR A 67 -0.57 9.97 -3.76
C THR A 67 -1.27 10.39 -2.47
N MET A 68 -2.42 9.81 -2.14
CA MET A 68 -3.17 10.12 -0.92
C MET A 68 -2.36 9.79 0.35
N LEU A 69 -1.70 8.65 0.37
CA LEU A 69 -0.81 8.24 1.47
C LEU A 69 0.40 9.18 1.59
N ASN A 70 1.00 9.59 0.48
CA ASN A 70 2.13 10.52 0.51
C ASN A 70 1.71 11.91 1.01
N VAL A 71 0.57 12.46 0.57
CA VAL A 71 -0.01 13.69 1.13
C VAL A 71 -0.30 13.56 2.62
N ALA A 72 -0.64 12.36 3.09
CA ALA A 72 -0.83 12.06 4.51
C ALA A 72 0.49 11.92 5.31
N GLY A 73 1.65 12.09 4.66
CA GLY A 73 2.97 12.10 5.30
C GLY A 73 3.73 10.77 5.26
N TYR A 74 3.27 9.81 4.46
CA TYR A 74 3.95 8.52 4.30
C TYR A 74 4.94 8.55 3.13
N ASN A 75 6.04 7.81 3.28
CA ASN A 75 6.87 7.41 2.16
C ASN A 75 6.24 6.19 1.51
N VAL A 76 5.98 6.22 0.22
CA VAL A 76 5.29 5.12 -0.45
C VAL A 76 6.14 4.54 -1.56
N LEU A 77 6.24 3.22 -1.60
CA LEU A 77 6.87 2.48 -2.69
C LEU A 77 5.82 1.57 -3.35
N THR A 78 5.68 1.67 -4.65
CA THR A 78 4.97 0.72 -5.49
C THR A 78 5.98 -0.04 -6.34
N ILE A 79 5.80 -1.34 -6.55
CA ILE A 79 6.66 -2.13 -7.44
C ILE A 79 5.81 -2.88 -8.47
N ASP A 80 6.34 -3.08 -9.66
CA ASP A 80 5.81 -4.04 -10.62
C ASP A 80 6.42 -5.42 -10.35
N TRP A 81 5.58 -6.45 -10.21
CA TRP A 81 6.06 -7.83 -10.20
C TRP A 81 6.74 -8.18 -11.52
N ARG A 82 7.65 -9.15 -11.50
CA ARG A 82 8.28 -9.71 -12.71
C ARG A 82 7.22 -10.12 -13.73
N GLY A 83 7.40 -9.72 -14.98
CA GLY A 83 6.44 -9.97 -16.06
C GLY A 83 5.29 -8.97 -16.15
N PHE A 84 5.25 -7.95 -15.25
CA PHE A 84 4.23 -6.90 -15.27
C PHE A 84 4.85 -5.52 -15.49
N GLY A 85 4.05 -4.60 -15.99
CA GLY A 85 4.39 -3.18 -16.12
C GLY A 85 5.80 -2.94 -16.64
N GLY A 86 6.57 -2.13 -15.92
CA GLY A 86 7.97 -1.83 -16.22
C GLY A 86 8.95 -2.98 -15.92
N SER A 87 8.54 -3.98 -15.11
CA SER A 87 9.33 -5.18 -14.80
C SER A 87 9.11 -6.33 -15.78
N ARG A 88 8.45 -6.05 -16.91
CA ARG A 88 8.33 -6.99 -18.02
C ARG A 88 9.57 -6.91 -18.91
N GLY A 89 10.24 -8.04 -19.13
CA GLY A 89 11.41 -8.11 -20.02
C GLY A 89 12.38 -9.20 -19.61
N GLY A 90 13.42 -9.40 -20.42
CA GLY A 90 14.42 -10.43 -20.20
C GLY A 90 13.80 -11.82 -20.08
N ALA A 91 14.02 -12.47 -18.94
CA ALA A 91 13.48 -13.81 -18.66
C ALA A 91 11.99 -13.81 -18.25
N PHE A 92 11.35 -12.63 -18.04
CA PHE A 92 9.99 -12.50 -17.50
C PHE A 92 9.11 -11.65 -18.43
N THR A 93 8.57 -12.29 -19.47
CA THR A 93 7.73 -11.63 -20.50
C THR A 93 6.26 -11.96 -20.41
N ASP A 94 5.92 -13.12 -19.79
CA ASP A 94 4.56 -13.61 -19.67
C ASP A 94 4.34 -14.24 -18.29
N PHE A 95 3.52 -13.61 -17.48
CA PHE A 95 3.18 -14.12 -16.14
C PHE A 95 2.48 -15.48 -16.20
N ARG A 96 1.56 -15.71 -17.15
CA ARG A 96 0.79 -16.96 -17.20
C ARG A 96 1.69 -18.16 -17.49
N ALA A 97 2.58 -18.02 -18.47
CA ALA A 97 3.53 -19.07 -18.83
C ALA A 97 4.60 -19.31 -17.76
N GLN A 98 4.92 -18.29 -16.96
CA GLN A 98 6.01 -18.30 -15.98
C GLN A 98 5.52 -18.20 -14.55
N ARG A 99 4.20 -18.39 -14.32
CA ARG A 99 3.52 -18.14 -13.06
C ARG A 99 4.22 -18.77 -11.85
N GLN A 100 4.53 -20.06 -11.94
CA GLN A 100 5.16 -20.77 -10.82
C GLN A 100 6.49 -20.14 -10.44
N LYS A 101 7.38 -19.92 -11.42
CA LYS A 101 8.70 -19.31 -11.20
C LYS A 101 8.59 -17.91 -10.63
N ILE A 102 7.64 -17.09 -11.12
CA ILE A 102 7.43 -15.73 -10.61
C ILE A 102 6.95 -15.76 -9.17
N LEU A 103 5.97 -16.61 -8.83
CA LEU A 103 5.47 -16.74 -7.46
C LEU A 103 6.56 -17.21 -6.48
N GLU A 104 7.47 -18.08 -6.90
CA GLU A 104 8.62 -18.52 -6.10
C GLU A 104 9.63 -17.39 -5.83
N LEU A 105 9.75 -16.41 -6.73
CA LEU A 105 10.67 -15.28 -6.61
C LEU A 105 10.06 -14.09 -5.86
N MET A 106 8.73 -13.96 -5.84
CA MET A 106 8.04 -12.84 -5.19
C MET A 106 8.49 -12.56 -3.75
N PRO A 107 8.71 -13.55 -2.86
CA PRO A 107 9.18 -13.26 -1.51
C PRO A 107 10.50 -12.47 -1.48
N GLY A 108 11.47 -12.87 -2.31
CA GLY A 108 12.75 -12.17 -2.43
C GLY A 108 12.61 -10.78 -3.06
N ASP A 109 11.67 -10.60 -3.98
CA ASP A 109 11.35 -9.30 -4.58
C ASP A 109 10.76 -8.34 -3.54
N VAL A 110 9.88 -8.84 -2.66
CA VAL A 110 9.32 -8.05 -1.55
C VAL A 110 10.40 -7.68 -0.54
N ASP A 111 11.29 -8.62 -0.19
CA ASP A 111 12.41 -8.34 0.72
C ASP A 111 13.35 -7.27 0.15
N ALA A 112 13.62 -7.29 -1.16
CA ALA A 112 14.39 -6.25 -1.85
C ALA A 112 13.66 -4.90 -1.84
N ALA A 113 12.34 -4.87 -2.05
CA ALA A 113 11.53 -3.66 -2.02
C ALA A 113 11.50 -3.04 -0.61
N LEU A 114 11.32 -3.84 0.44
CA LEU A 114 11.37 -3.37 1.83
C LEU A 114 12.75 -2.84 2.20
N LYS A 115 13.82 -3.51 1.80
CA LYS A 115 15.21 -3.04 1.97
C LYS A 115 15.42 -1.71 1.26
N PHE A 116 14.97 -1.56 0.01
CA PHE A 116 15.05 -0.31 -0.73
C PHE A 116 14.29 0.81 -0.02
N LEU A 117 13.04 0.55 0.40
CA LEU A 117 12.19 1.51 1.10
C LEU A 117 12.84 1.95 2.42
N GLY A 118 13.28 1.01 3.25
CA GLY A 118 13.91 1.28 4.55
C GLY A 118 15.26 2.01 4.45
N ALA A 119 15.92 1.98 3.29
CA ALA A 119 17.18 2.68 3.05
C ALA A 119 17.00 4.16 2.63
N GLN A 120 15.75 4.60 2.35
CA GLN A 120 15.52 6.01 2.01
C GLN A 120 15.66 6.89 3.24
N SER A 121 16.35 8.00 3.12
CA SER A 121 16.69 8.90 4.25
C SER A 121 15.48 9.52 4.96
N THR A 122 14.33 9.60 4.28
CA THR A 122 13.07 10.12 4.81
C THR A 122 12.20 9.05 5.47
N VAL A 123 12.59 7.76 5.42
CA VAL A 123 11.80 6.66 5.97
C VAL A 123 12.20 6.33 7.40
N ILE A 124 11.21 6.26 8.27
CA ILE A 124 11.35 5.69 9.61
C ILE A 124 11.30 4.17 9.47
N ASN A 125 12.48 3.54 9.32
CA ASN A 125 12.62 2.13 8.93
C ASN A 125 12.09 1.08 9.92
N ARG A 126 11.68 1.51 11.14
CA ARG A 126 11.04 0.63 12.15
C ARG A 126 9.52 0.73 12.16
N ALA A 127 8.94 1.48 11.23
CA ALA A 127 7.52 1.73 11.13
C ALA A 127 7.10 1.60 9.67
N LEU A 128 6.87 0.36 9.23
CA LEU A 128 6.44 0.04 7.87
C LEU A 128 5.02 -0.49 7.87
N GLY A 129 4.31 -0.22 6.78
CA GLY A 129 3.03 -0.81 6.46
C GLY A 129 3.08 -1.50 5.09
N VAL A 130 2.20 -2.48 4.87
CA VAL A 130 2.10 -3.13 3.56
C VAL A 130 0.64 -3.24 3.14
N VAL A 131 0.36 -2.87 1.89
CA VAL A 131 -0.90 -3.16 1.21
C VAL A 131 -0.68 -4.31 0.24
N GLY A 132 -1.50 -5.34 0.30
CA GLY A 132 -1.47 -6.46 -0.66
C GLY A 132 -2.82 -6.66 -1.33
N GLY A 133 -2.84 -6.69 -2.67
CA GLY A 133 -4.03 -7.03 -3.45
C GLY A 133 -3.92 -8.44 -4.04
N SER A 134 -4.95 -9.28 -3.90
CA SER A 134 -5.02 -10.62 -4.50
C SER A 134 -3.78 -11.48 -4.18
N CYS A 135 -2.96 -11.83 -5.18
CA CYS A 135 -1.69 -12.54 -4.98
C CYS A 135 -0.72 -11.77 -4.07
N GLY A 136 -0.81 -10.44 -3.99
CA GLY A 136 -0.04 -9.60 -3.08
C GLY A 136 -0.44 -9.79 -1.61
N VAL A 137 -1.64 -10.30 -1.30
CA VAL A 137 -2.09 -10.56 0.09
C VAL A 137 -1.17 -11.57 0.78
N ASN A 138 -0.92 -12.74 0.14
CA ASN A 138 0.00 -13.71 0.72
C ASN A 138 1.39 -13.12 0.91
N GLN A 139 1.88 -12.32 -0.05
CA GLN A 139 3.19 -11.69 0.02
C GLN A 139 3.27 -10.68 1.18
N ALA A 140 2.22 -9.87 1.41
CA ALA A 140 2.15 -8.93 2.52
C ALA A 140 2.19 -9.65 3.88
N VAL A 141 1.40 -10.72 4.04
CA VAL A 141 1.38 -11.53 5.26
C VAL A 141 2.72 -12.22 5.49
N GLN A 142 3.30 -12.84 4.46
CA GLN A 142 4.60 -13.51 4.60
C GLN A 142 5.74 -12.52 4.85
N ALA A 143 5.66 -11.30 4.30
CA ALA A 143 6.61 -10.24 4.60
C ALA A 143 6.53 -9.85 6.09
N SER A 144 5.34 -9.65 6.66
CA SER A 144 5.20 -9.30 8.09
C SER A 144 5.76 -10.37 9.03
N ARG A 145 5.81 -11.63 8.58
CA ARG A 145 6.43 -12.73 9.32
C ARG A 145 7.97 -12.64 9.32
N ARG A 146 8.58 -12.14 8.23
CA ARG A 146 10.03 -12.03 8.09
C ARG A 146 10.59 -10.68 8.55
N HIS A 147 9.75 -9.63 8.55
CA HIS A 147 10.12 -8.24 8.78
C HIS A 147 9.32 -7.66 9.96
N PRO A 148 9.87 -7.71 11.20
CA PRO A 148 9.17 -7.23 12.40
C PRO A 148 8.97 -5.71 12.43
N GLU A 149 9.61 -4.97 11.54
CA GLU A 149 9.37 -3.55 11.29
C GLU A 149 8.02 -3.27 10.61
N ILE A 150 7.35 -4.27 10.02
CA ILE A 150 6.00 -4.14 9.49
C ILE A 150 5.02 -4.14 10.67
N ARG A 151 4.29 -3.04 10.83
CA ARG A 151 3.44 -2.75 11.97
C ARG A 151 1.95 -2.91 11.68
N THR A 152 1.55 -2.91 10.43
CA THR A 152 0.15 -3.03 10.03
C THR A 152 0.01 -3.49 8.58
N LEU A 153 -1.09 -4.18 8.29
CA LEU A 153 -1.42 -4.68 6.96
C LEU A 153 -2.77 -4.15 6.47
N VAL A 154 -2.86 -3.93 5.16
CA VAL A 154 -4.11 -3.78 4.41
C VAL A 154 -4.17 -4.89 3.37
N LEU A 155 -5.24 -5.68 3.38
CA LEU A 155 -5.38 -6.89 2.58
C LEU A 155 -6.65 -6.80 1.73
N LEU A 156 -6.49 -6.77 0.40
CA LEU A 156 -7.57 -6.56 -0.57
C LEU A 156 -7.81 -7.83 -1.40
N SER A 157 -8.95 -8.48 -1.20
CA SER A 157 -9.44 -9.63 -2.01
C SER A 157 -8.43 -10.75 -2.19
N GLY A 158 -7.96 -11.37 -1.11
CA GLY A 158 -7.01 -12.48 -1.22
C GLY A 158 -6.84 -13.27 0.07
N GLY A 159 -6.06 -14.34 -0.01
CA GLY A 159 -5.77 -15.25 1.08
C GLY A 159 -4.27 -15.38 1.37
N THR A 160 -3.94 -16.13 2.41
CA THR A 160 -2.58 -16.54 2.74
C THR A 160 -2.53 -18.04 2.98
N ASP A 161 -1.32 -18.61 2.99
CA ASP A 161 -1.12 -20.02 3.29
C ASP A 161 -1.19 -20.33 4.81
N ALA A 162 -1.08 -21.61 5.15
CA ALA A 162 -1.16 -22.06 6.55
C ALA A 162 -0.10 -21.43 7.47
N GLN A 163 1.08 -21.09 6.95
CA GLN A 163 2.13 -20.43 7.72
C GLN A 163 1.75 -18.97 8.01
N GLY A 164 1.17 -18.29 7.02
CA GLY A 164 0.64 -16.93 7.18
C GLY A 164 -0.51 -16.88 8.18
N GLU A 165 -1.46 -17.83 8.10
CA GLU A 165 -2.56 -17.95 9.05
C GLU A 165 -2.06 -18.15 10.49
N ALA A 166 -1.08 -19.04 10.67
CA ALA A 166 -0.46 -19.29 11.99
C ALA A 166 0.25 -18.04 12.52
N HIS A 167 0.94 -17.30 11.65
CA HIS A 167 1.59 -16.03 12.01
C HIS A 167 0.57 -14.99 12.49
N ILE A 168 -0.50 -14.75 11.72
CA ILE A 168 -1.55 -13.80 12.10
C ILE A 168 -2.17 -14.18 13.46
N LYS A 169 -2.51 -15.45 13.64
CA LYS A 169 -3.08 -15.96 14.91
C LYS A 169 -2.18 -15.72 16.11
N SER A 170 -0.85 -15.79 15.93
CA SER A 170 0.14 -15.58 17.00
C SER A 170 0.56 -14.12 17.20
N SER A 171 0.20 -13.22 16.28
CA SER A 171 0.69 -11.83 16.24
C SER A 171 -0.34 -10.86 16.85
N ALA A 172 -0.40 -10.80 18.18
CA ALA A 172 -1.35 -9.93 18.90
C ALA A 172 -1.12 -8.42 18.66
N THR A 173 0.04 -8.02 18.12
CA THR A 173 0.41 -6.61 17.88
C THR A 173 0.34 -6.18 16.43
N LEU A 174 -0.21 -7.02 15.53
CA LEU A 174 -0.32 -6.74 14.10
C LEU A 174 -1.78 -6.45 13.71
N PRO A 175 -2.20 -5.18 13.68
CA PRO A 175 -3.53 -4.81 13.20
C PRO A 175 -3.66 -5.03 11.69
N ILE A 176 -4.82 -5.52 11.26
CA ILE A 176 -5.13 -5.87 9.87
C ILE A 176 -6.45 -5.23 9.44
N PHE A 177 -6.40 -4.47 8.34
CA PHE A 177 -7.60 -4.05 7.62
C PHE A 177 -7.81 -4.95 6.40
N GLY A 178 -8.93 -5.63 6.33
CA GLY A 178 -9.31 -6.48 5.19
C GLY A 178 -10.45 -5.87 4.38
N ALA A 179 -10.41 -5.99 3.04
CA ALA A 179 -11.55 -5.63 2.19
C ALA A 179 -11.74 -6.63 1.04
N ALA A 180 -12.99 -6.94 0.70
CA ALA A 180 -13.35 -7.79 -0.44
C ALA A 180 -14.77 -7.48 -0.93
N SER A 181 -15.14 -7.98 -2.11
CA SER A 181 -16.51 -7.96 -2.61
C SER A 181 -17.23 -9.27 -2.30
N GLU A 182 -18.54 -9.21 -1.99
CA GLU A 182 -19.35 -10.43 -1.72
C GLU A 182 -19.35 -11.39 -2.91
N GLU A 183 -19.38 -10.85 -4.14
CA GLU A 183 -19.41 -11.61 -5.38
C GLU A 183 -18.07 -12.30 -5.69
N ASP A 184 -16.99 -11.81 -5.09
CA ASP A 184 -15.67 -12.44 -5.10
C ASP A 184 -15.60 -13.45 -3.93
N THR A 185 -16.42 -14.49 -4.01
CA THR A 185 -16.76 -15.38 -2.90
C THR A 185 -15.56 -15.99 -2.19
N ASP A 186 -14.57 -16.46 -2.96
CA ASP A 186 -13.36 -17.08 -2.41
C ASP A 186 -12.49 -16.06 -1.69
N ALA A 187 -12.32 -14.88 -2.27
CA ALA A 187 -11.56 -13.80 -1.66
C ALA A 187 -12.25 -13.22 -0.42
N ALA A 188 -13.58 -13.06 -0.46
CA ALA A 188 -14.36 -12.63 0.70
C ALA A 188 -14.27 -13.64 1.87
N ALA A 189 -14.36 -14.94 1.56
CA ALA A 189 -14.18 -15.98 2.57
C ALA A 189 -12.76 -15.96 3.16
N ALA A 190 -11.74 -15.79 2.31
CA ALA A 190 -10.35 -15.71 2.74
C ALA A 190 -10.09 -14.49 3.63
N ILE A 191 -10.59 -13.30 3.27
CA ILE A 191 -10.47 -12.09 4.09
C ILE A 191 -11.18 -12.25 5.42
N ARG A 192 -12.41 -12.78 5.45
CA ARG A 192 -13.12 -13.07 6.71
C ARG A 192 -12.30 -14.00 7.61
N LYS A 193 -11.71 -15.05 7.03
CA LYS A 193 -10.86 -16.00 7.76
C LYS A 193 -9.62 -15.30 8.35
N ILE A 194 -8.87 -14.59 7.52
CA ILE A 194 -7.63 -13.93 7.93
C ILE A 194 -7.88 -12.92 9.06
N VAL A 195 -8.85 -12.02 8.87
CA VAL A 195 -9.16 -11.00 9.88
C VAL A 195 -9.73 -11.63 11.14
N GLY A 196 -10.55 -12.69 11.01
CA GLY A 196 -11.06 -13.44 12.14
C GLY A 196 -10.00 -14.21 12.96
N LEU A 197 -8.82 -14.47 12.39
CA LEU A 197 -7.68 -15.04 13.10
C LEU A 197 -6.88 -14.01 13.91
N SER A 198 -6.99 -12.72 13.59
CA SER A 198 -6.24 -11.67 14.26
C SER A 198 -6.71 -11.48 15.71
N ALA A 199 -5.76 -11.44 16.63
CA ALA A 199 -6.02 -11.12 18.04
C ALA A 199 -5.94 -9.60 18.33
N HIS A 200 -5.57 -8.77 17.35
CA HIS A 200 -5.47 -7.33 17.54
C HIS A 200 -6.86 -6.68 17.55
N PRO A 201 -7.21 -5.86 18.58
CA PRO A 201 -8.57 -5.31 18.74
C PRO A 201 -8.99 -4.37 17.60
N ASP A 202 -8.05 -3.68 16.94
CA ASP A 202 -8.34 -2.78 15.84
C ASP A 202 -8.53 -3.51 14.51
N SER A 203 -8.22 -4.83 14.42
CA SER A 203 -8.38 -5.56 13.18
C SER A 203 -9.84 -5.60 12.76
N ARG A 204 -10.09 -5.20 11.53
CA ARG A 204 -11.44 -5.08 10.96
C ARG A 204 -11.48 -5.43 9.49
N MET A 205 -12.67 -5.64 8.96
CA MET A 205 -12.88 -5.87 7.54
C MET A 205 -14.13 -5.17 7.03
N GLU A 206 -14.14 -4.89 5.74
CA GLU A 206 -15.27 -4.38 5.00
C GLU A 206 -15.57 -5.30 3.81
N ILE A 207 -16.83 -5.72 3.71
CA ILE A 207 -17.29 -6.58 2.62
C ILE A 207 -18.35 -5.81 1.84
N PHE A 208 -18.00 -5.46 0.61
CA PHE A 208 -18.83 -4.64 -0.29
C PHE A 208 -19.67 -5.51 -1.21
N LYS A 209 -20.74 -4.93 -1.76
CA LYS A 209 -21.54 -5.53 -2.84
C LYS A 209 -21.15 -4.96 -4.20
N GLY A 210 -20.95 -5.85 -5.18
CA GLY A 210 -20.65 -5.47 -6.56
C GLY A 210 -19.37 -4.68 -6.76
N ALA A 211 -18.41 -4.79 -5.82
CA ALA A 211 -17.24 -3.93 -5.81
C ALA A 211 -16.12 -4.39 -6.77
N GLY A 212 -16.08 -5.67 -7.11
CA GLY A 212 -15.03 -6.24 -7.96
C GLY A 212 -13.91 -6.90 -7.15
N HIS A 213 -12.66 -6.91 -7.66
CA HIS A 213 -11.54 -7.67 -7.10
C HIS A 213 -10.36 -6.77 -6.75
N ALA A 214 -9.88 -6.86 -5.53
CA ALA A 214 -8.69 -6.14 -5.02
C ALA A 214 -8.76 -4.63 -5.33
N ALA A 215 -7.72 -4.02 -5.89
CA ALA A 215 -7.69 -2.59 -6.15
C ALA A 215 -8.72 -2.11 -7.20
N THR A 216 -9.33 -3.01 -7.98
CA THR A 216 -10.45 -2.61 -8.87
C THR A 216 -11.68 -2.17 -8.07
N MET A 217 -11.75 -2.51 -6.77
CA MET A 217 -12.81 -2.03 -5.88
C MET A 217 -12.82 -0.49 -5.74
N PHE A 218 -11.69 0.18 -5.87
CA PHE A 218 -11.59 1.65 -5.71
C PHE A 218 -12.51 2.42 -6.67
N ALA A 219 -12.67 1.92 -7.89
CA ALA A 219 -13.56 2.56 -8.87
C ALA A 219 -15.05 2.50 -8.49
N LYS A 220 -15.45 1.55 -7.65
CA LYS A 220 -16.85 1.35 -7.23
C LYS A 220 -17.09 1.68 -5.75
N GLN A 221 -16.03 1.79 -4.99
CA GLN A 221 -16.01 2.15 -3.57
C GLN A 221 -15.04 3.32 -3.39
N PRO A 222 -15.46 4.55 -3.75
CA PRO A 222 -14.56 5.72 -3.79
C PRO A 222 -14.01 6.09 -2.40
N ASP A 223 -14.68 5.70 -1.33
CA ASP A 223 -14.24 5.97 0.05
C ASP A 223 -13.17 4.97 0.53
N LEU A 224 -13.00 3.81 -0.12
CA LEU A 224 -12.08 2.75 0.34
C LEU A 224 -10.62 3.21 0.41
N GLU A 225 -10.17 4.04 -0.53
CA GLU A 225 -8.80 4.59 -0.47
C GLU A 225 -8.64 5.56 0.70
N ALA A 226 -9.67 6.37 1.00
CA ALA A 226 -9.68 7.24 2.17
C ALA A 226 -9.69 6.44 3.48
N ASP A 227 -10.47 5.35 3.55
CA ASP A 227 -10.51 4.44 4.70
C ASP A 227 -9.15 3.76 4.94
N ILE A 228 -8.43 3.41 3.87
CA ILE A 228 -7.05 2.90 3.97
C ILE A 228 -6.11 3.98 4.54
N VAL A 229 -6.23 5.23 4.11
CA VAL A 229 -5.44 6.34 4.68
C VAL A 229 -5.76 6.55 6.17
N ILE A 230 -7.04 6.53 6.55
CA ILE A 230 -7.50 6.63 7.94
C ILE A 230 -6.96 5.45 8.76
N TRP A 231 -7.01 4.24 8.21
CA TRP A 231 -6.43 3.04 8.83
C TRP A 231 -4.94 3.21 9.16
N PHE A 232 -4.15 3.66 8.18
CA PHE A 232 -2.72 3.88 8.42
C PHE A 232 -2.48 5.00 9.45
N ARG A 233 -3.25 6.08 9.43
CA ARG A 233 -3.14 7.14 10.45
C ARG A 233 -3.38 6.63 11.87
N ALA A 234 -4.31 5.70 12.05
CA ALA A 234 -4.61 5.10 13.34
C ALA A 234 -3.54 4.11 13.81
N ASN A 235 -3.01 3.28 12.88
CA ASN A 235 -2.16 2.13 13.20
C ASN A 235 -0.68 2.31 12.86
N LEU A 236 -0.33 3.38 12.14
CA LEU A 236 1.03 3.75 11.76
C LEU A 236 1.19 5.28 11.79
N PRO A 237 1.11 5.92 12.97
CA PRO A 237 1.00 7.37 13.08
C PRO A 237 2.25 8.09 12.54
N VAL A 238 2.02 9.21 11.85
CA VAL A 238 3.05 10.14 11.38
C VAL A 238 3.23 11.25 12.42
N ALA A 239 4.46 11.48 12.87
CA ALA A 239 4.77 12.51 13.85
C ALA A 239 4.36 13.90 13.30
N GLY A 240 3.62 14.68 14.10
CA GLY A 240 3.17 16.02 13.73
C GLY A 240 1.87 16.06 12.90
N TYR A 241 1.30 14.93 12.52
CA TYR A 241 -0.05 14.84 11.96
C TYR A 241 -0.99 14.32 13.05
N GLY A 242 -1.91 15.16 13.53
CA GLY A 242 -2.95 14.74 14.49
C GLY A 242 -3.83 13.63 13.91
N LEU A 243 -4.36 12.78 14.77
CA LEU A 243 -5.43 11.84 14.36
C LEU A 243 -6.61 12.69 13.85
N PRO A 244 -7.29 12.27 12.76
CA PRO A 244 -8.54 12.89 12.37
C PRO A 244 -9.52 12.80 13.54
N PRO A 245 -10.41 13.82 13.73
CA PRO A 245 -11.44 13.74 14.77
C PRO A 245 -12.23 12.45 14.52
N ALA A 246 -12.44 11.68 15.61
CA ALA A 246 -13.20 10.44 15.53
C ALA A 246 -14.57 10.74 14.89
N ILE A 247 -14.83 10.13 13.76
CA ILE A 247 -16.18 10.12 13.16
C ILE A 247 -17.01 9.23 14.10
N ARG A 248 -17.90 9.89 14.86
CA ARG A 248 -18.85 9.22 15.75
C ARG A 248 -20.07 8.77 14.97
#